data_19f7153339f0e7485a4dc51f4c369267
#
_entry.id   19f7153339f0e7485a4dc51f4c369267
#
_cell.length_a   1.000
_cell.length_b   1.000
_cell.length_c   1.000
_cell.angle_alpha   90.00
_cell.angle_beta   90.00
_cell.angle_gamma   90.00
#
_symmetry.space_group_name_H-M   'P 1'
#
loop_
_entity.id
_entity.type
_entity.pdbx_description
1 polymer ?
#
loop_
_entity_poly.entity_id
_entity_poly.type
_entity_poly.pdbx_seq_one_letter_code
_entity_poly.pdbx_strand_id
1 'polypeptide(L)'
;MTLAASTPPSADGRDERPAGLAPLPEPDAIRFAVVDVETTGLDPAMTRVLESAVVELAADGHPLGEWTSLVSVPGEGELGASWLHGITRSMLSPAPPFRELAGELTAHLAGRVIVGHVLDFDLSHLAAEYARCGLVLPDLRRVGICTRELARSSLPPGPRSLVACCKALGVSCPAAHTALGDARATAAVFAAFLRMGVVPDPRAAAARAAALAWPMSAWDPLGPSCAVPRGSVGRGA
;
A
#
# COMPACT_ATOMS: atom_id res chain seq x y z
N MET A 1 32.69 -43.01 -45.40
CA MET A 1 32.63 -42.40 -44.08
C MET A 1 31.61 -41.29 -44.15
N THR A 2 30.40 -41.60 -43.69
CA THR A 2 29.26 -40.68 -43.73
C THR A 2 29.13 -40.03 -42.35
N LEU A 3 29.28 -38.72 -42.30
CA LEU A 3 29.11 -37.95 -41.08
C LEU A 3 27.60 -37.78 -40.78
N ALA A 4 27.15 -38.34 -39.66
CA ALA A 4 25.80 -38.14 -39.14
C ALA A 4 25.66 -36.73 -38.55
N ALA A 5 24.69 -35.97 -39.08
CA ALA A 5 24.29 -34.67 -38.52
C ALA A 5 23.53 -34.87 -37.21
N SER A 6 24.05 -34.33 -36.11
CA SER A 6 23.37 -34.27 -34.82
C SER A 6 22.36 -33.14 -34.85
N THR A 7 21.08 -33.47 -34.63
CA THR A 7 19.97 -32.56 -34.41
C THR A 7 20.15 -31.86 -33.04
N PRO A 8 19.94 -30.52 -32.95
CA PRO A 8 19.97 -29.85 -31.65
C PRO A 8 18.72 -30.22 -30.82
N PRO A 9 18.82 -30.24 -29.49
CA PRO A 9 17.68 -30.53 -28.64
C PRO A 9 16.63 -29.42 -28.74
N SER A 10 15.36 -29.82 -28.87
CA SER A 10 14.20 -28.91 -28.83
C SER A 10 14.13 -28.21 -27.47
N ALA A 11 14.13 -26.88 -27.50
CA ALA A 11 13.86 -26.04 -26.34
C ALA A 11 12.35 -26.06 -26.02
N ASP A 12 11.86 -27.17 -25.43
CA ASP A 12 10.52 -27.24 -24.86
C ASP A 12 10.62 -26.86 -23.38
N GLY A 13 10.78 -25.56 -23.11
CA GLY A 13 10.72 -25.00 -21.78
C GLY A 13 9.29 -25.01 -21.28
N ARG A 14 8.80 -26.19 -20.87
CA ARG A 14 7.52 -26.26 -20.15
C ARG A 14 7.68 -25.56 -18.82
N ASP A 15 6.88 -24.51 -18.64
CA ASP A 15 6.68 -23.79 -17.40
C ASP A 15 6.13 -24.78 -16.33
N GLU A 16 7.01 -25.34 -15.49
CA GLU A 16 6.67 -26.32 -14.44
C GLU A 16 6.01 -25.62 -13.23
N ARG A 17 4.91 -24.89 -13.46
CA ARG A 17 4.12 -24.35 -12.38
C ARG A 17 3.19 -25.42 -11.79
N PRO A 18 2.99 -25.46 -10.46
CA PRO A 18 2.01 -26.35 -9.84
C PRO A 18 0.62 -26.15 -10.44
N ALA A 19 -0.07 -27.25 -10.74
CA ALA A 19 -1.43 -27.22 -11.28
C ALA A 19 -2.37 -26.45 -10.32
N GLY A 20 -3.05 -25.41 -10.82
CA GLY A 20 -4.04 -24.62 -10.06
C GLY A 20 -3.70 -23.14 -9.88
N LEU A 21 -2.53 -22.68 -10.29
CA LEU A 21 -2.22 -21.24 -10.31
C LEU A 21 -2.74 -20.60 -11.61
N ALA A 22 -3.42 -19.47 -11.47
CA ALA A 22 -3.78 -18.63 -12.60
C ALA A 22 -2.53 -18.25 -13.41
N PRO A 23 -2.65 -18.02 -14.73
CA PRO A 23 -1.54 -17.57 -15.54
C PRO A 23 -0.97 -16.25 -15.00
N LEU A 24 0.35 -16.07 -15.10
CA LEU A 24 0.96 -14.80 -14.71
C LEU A 24 0.41 -13.69 -15.63
N PRO A 25 0.09 -12.52 -15.07
CA PRO A 25 -0.40 -11.40 -15.85
C PRO A 25 0.64 -10.98 -16.90
N GLU A 26 0.15 -10.44 -18.01
CA GLU A 26 1.05 -9.79 -18.98
C GLU A 26 1.82 -8.66 -18.29
N PRO A 27 3.08 -8.41 -18.68
CA PRO A 27 3.90 -7.37 -18.06
C PRO A 27 3.18 -6.02 -17.96
N ASP A 28 2.52 -5.59 -19.03
CA ASP A 28 1.82 -4.30 -19.10
C ASP A 28 0.53 -4.25 -18.25
N ALA A 29 0.04 -5.40 -17.80
CA ALA A 29 -1.11 -5.48 -16.91
C ALA A 29 -0.77 -5.28 -15.42
N ILE A 30 0.53 -5.30 -15.07
CA ILE A 30 0.97 -5.10 -13.69
C ILE A 30 0.66 -3.67 -13.25
N ARG A 31 0.10 -3.54 -12.04
CA ARG A 31 -0.17 -2.25 -11.40
C ARG A 31 0.38 -2.27 -9.97
N PHE A 32 0.89 -1.15 -9.54
CA PHE A 32 1.35 -0.95 -8.17
C PHE A 32 0.49 0.12 -7.49
N ALA A 33 0.27 -0.03 -6.19
CA ALA A 33 -0.32 0.97 -5.32
C ALA A 33 0.71 1.34 -4.25
N VAL A 34 1.29 2.51 -4.36
CA VAL A 34 2.22 3.05 -3.37
C VAL A 34 1.41 3.73 -2.29
N VAL A 35 1.44 3.20 -1.07
CA VAL A 35 0.65 3.67 0.06
C VAL A 35 1.53 4.32 1.11
N ASP A 36 0.98 5.33 1.75
CA ASP A 36 1.53 5.99 2.93
C ASP A 36 0.41 6.51 3.83
N VAL A 37 0.62 6.53 5.16
CA VAL A 37 -0.34 7.04 6.13
C VAL A 37 0.31 7.92 7.18
N GLU A 38 -0.39 9.02 7.55
CA GLU A 38 -0.09 9.78 8.76
C GLU A 38 -0.99 9.29 9.91
N THR A 39 -0.45 9.23 11.11
CA THR A 39 -1.12 8.60 12.25
C THR A 39 -0.98 9.41 13.55
N THR A 40 -1.85 9.14 14.52
CA THR A 40 -1.73 9.71 15.87
C THR A 40 -0.62 9.09 16.71
N GLY A 41 0.12 8.09 16.19
CA GLY A 41 1.23 7.44 16.91
C GLY A 41 1.62 6.09 16.31
N LEU A 42 2.42 5.32 17.02
CA LEU A 42 3.11 4.16 16.47
C LEU A 42 2.39 2.82 16.65
N ASP A 43 1.52 2.69 17.67
CA ASP A 43 0.81 1.44 17.96
C ASP A 43 -0.56 1.42 17.26
N PRO A 44 -0.78 0.60 16.23
CA PRO A 44 -2.03 0.57 15.47
C PRO A 44 -3.26 0.17 16.31
N ALA A 45 -3.06 -0.53 17.43
CA ALA A 45 -4.16 -0.87 18.33
C ALA A 45 -4.70 0.37 19.09
N MET A 46 -3.84 1.34 19.39
CA MET A 46 -4.12 2.50 20.23
C MET A 46 -4.27 3.80 19.44
N THR A 47 -3.83 3.81 18.17
CA THR A 47 -3.73 5.03 17.36
C THR A 47 -4.69 5.00 16.17
N ARG A 48 -4.82 6.13 15.51
CA ARG A 48 -5.73 6.33 14.38
C ARG A 48 -4.97 6.85 13.17
N VAL A 49 -5.43 6.52 11.99
CA VAL A 49 -4.99 7.14 10.74
C VAL A 49 -5.59 8.55 10.65
N LEU A 50 -4.77 9.53 10.30
CA LEU A 50 -5.14 10.95 10.12
C LEU A 50 -5.20 11.36 8.66
N GLU A 51 -4.32 10.78 7.85
CA GLU A 51 -4.29 10.95 6.39
C GLU A 51 -3.91 9.61 5.76
N SER A 52 -4.46 9.31 4.61
CA SER A 52 -4.05 8.16 3.79
C SER A 52 -3.89 8.61 2.35
N ALA A 53 -2.84 8.12 1.69
CA ALA A 53 -2.57 8.41 0.30
C ALA A 53 -2.18 7.16 -0.49
N VAL A 54 -2.52 7.16 -1.77
CA VAL A 54 -2.10 6.14 -2.74
C VAL A 54 -1.61 6.82 -4.01
N VAL A 55 -0.45 6.39 -4.51
CA VAL A 55 0.02 6.71 -5.85
C VAL A 55 0.00 5.44 -6.68
N GLU A 56 -0.77 5.44 -7.76
CA GLU A 56 -0.86 4.29 -8.67
C GLU A 56 0.23 4.36 -9.74
N LEU A 57 0.91 3.22 -9.97
CA LEU A 57 1.95 3.13 -10.98
C LEU A 57 1.67 2.02 -11.99
N ALA A 58 2.07 2.26 -13.23
CA ALA A 58 2.19 1.25 -14.27
C ALA A 58 3.36 0.28 -13.99
N ALA A 59 3.48 -0.75 -14.82
CA ALA A 59 4.50 -1.78 -14.71
C ALA A 59 5.95 -1.24 -14.78
N ASP A 60 6.16 -0.17 -15.53
CA ASP A 60 7.45 0.52 -15.70
C ASP A 60 7.73 1.58 -14.61
N GLY A 61 6.79 1.77 -13.68
CA GLY A 61 6.86 2.78 -12.61
C GLY A 61 6.36 4.16 -13.00
N HIS A 62 5.71 4.31 -14.19
CA HIS A 62 5.08 5.58 -14.58
C HIS A 62 3.82 5.84 -13.73
N PRO A 63 3.64 7.05 -13.15
CA PRO A 63 2.44 7.39 -12.39
C PRO A 63 1.18 7.38 -13.28
N LEU A 64 0.10 6.75 -12.79
CA LEU A 64 -1.20 6.65 -13.45
C LEU A 64 -2.26 7.52 -12.81
N GLY A 65 -2.18 7.70 -11.48
CA GLY A 65 -3.14 8.45 -10.70
C GLY A 65 -2.69 8.57 -9.24
N GLU A 66 -3.40 9.41 -8.51
CA GLU A 66 -3.16 9.66 -7.09
C GLU A 66 -4.49 9.81 -6.38
N TRP A 67 -4.54 9.37 -5.14
CA TRP A 67 -5.64 9.58 -4.23
C TRP A 67 -5.11 9.95 -2.86
N THR A 68 -5.77 10.86 -2.16
CA THR A 68 -5.47 11.19 -0.77
C THR A 68 -6.70 11.68 -0.05
N SER A 69 -6.80 11.39 1.23
CA SER A 69 -7.84 11.93 2.10
C SER A 69 -7.35 12.08 3.53
N LEU A 70 -7.72 13.20 4.15
CA LEU A 70 -7.73 13.31 5.60
C LEU A 70 -8.84 12.44 6.18
N VAL A 71 -8.65 12.00 7.42
CA VAL A 71 -9.58 11.13 8.14
C VAL A 71 -10.00 11.79 9.44
N SER A 72 -11.29 12.02 9.64
CA SER A 72 -11.78 12.52 10.92
C SER A 72 -11.59 11.45 12.00
N VAL A 73 -11.06 11.87 13.13
CA VAL A 73 -10.88 11.01 14.30
C VAL A 73 -11.70 11.55 15.48
N PRO A 74 -12.41 10.66 16.22
CA PRO A 74 -13.25 11.09 17.35
C PRO A 74 -12.43 11.58 18.54
N GLY A 75 -13.04 12.44 19.34
CA GLY A 75 -12.48 12.90 20.61
C GLY A 75 -11.49 14.06 20.51
N GLU A 76 -11.06 14.55 21.68
CA GLU A 76 -10.14 15.68 21.85
C GLU A 76 -8.69 15.24 22.12
N GLY A 77 -8.36 13.94 21.92
CA GLY A 77 -7.03 13.39 22.18
C GLY A 77 -5.93 14.05 21.34
N GLU A 78 -4.68 13.82 21.69
CA GLU A 78 -3.54 14.32 20.93
C GLU A 78 -3.49 13.70 19.51
N LEU A 79 -2.99 14.48 18.55
CA LEU A 79 -2.82 14.04 17.18
C LEU A 79 -1.41 13.45 16.90
N GLY A 80 -0.71 13.07 17.98
CA GLY A 80 0.64 12.52 17.85
C GLY A 80 1.68 13.56 17.44
N ALA A 81 2.51 13.22 16.49
CA ALA A 81 3.61 14.07 16.03
C ALA A 81 3.13 15.22 15.10
N SER A 82 2.16 16.01 15.55
CA SER A 82 1.58 17.11 14.78
C SER A 82 2.63 18.14 14.31
N TRP A 83 3.72 18.27 15.04
CA TRP A 83 4.89 19.07 14.62
C TRP A 83 5.58 18.50 13.38
N LEU A 84 5.39 17.23 13.06
CA LEU A 84 5.96 16.54 11.90
C LEU A 84 5.02 16.61 10.70
N HIS A 85 3.78 16.08 10.81
CA HIS A 85 2.83 16.00 9.70
C HIS A 85 1.97 17.26 9.53
N GLY A 86 1.98 18.20 10.46
CA GLY A 86 1.28 19.47 10.36
C GLY A 86 -0.26 19.40 10.42
N ILE A 87 -0.84 18.20 10.58
CA ILE A 87 -2.30 18.01 10.62
C ILE A 87 -2.86 18.57 11.92
N THR A 88 -3.93 19.37 11.81
CA THR A 88 -4.60 20.01 12.94
C THR A 88 -6.03 19.52 13.09
N ARG A 89 -6.62 19.73 14.29
CA ARG A 89 -8.04 19.42 14.52
C ARG A 89 -8.98 20.14 13.55
N SER A 90 -8.68 21.38 13.21
CA SER A 90 -9.49 22.15 12.25
C SER A 90 -9.46 21.55 10.84
N MET A 91 -8.37 20.92 10.43
CA MET A 91 -8.29 20.23 9.15
C MET A 91 -9.08 18.92 9.16
N LEU A 92 -9.10 18.21 10.29
CA LEU A 92 -9.81 16.93 10.43
C LEU A 92 -11.33 17.11 10.64
N SER A 93 -11.78 18.26 11.12
CA SER A 93 -13.20 18.51 11.43
C SER A 93 -14.15 18.32 10.22
N PRO A 94 -13.84 18.80 9.01
CA PRO A 94 -14.66 18.57 7.83
C PRO A 94 -14.34 17.22 7.13
N ALA A 95 -13.31 16.48 7.55
CA ALA A 95 -12.90 15.25 6.89
C ALA A 95 -13.91 14.10 7.14
N PRO A 96 -14.08 13.18 6.19
CA PRO A 96 -14.91 12.01 6.40
C PRO A 96 -14.29 11.04 7.42
N PRO A 97 -15.09 10.24 8.13
CA PRO A 97 -14.56 9.14 8.94
C PRO A 97 -14.04 8.02 8.05
N PHE A 98 -13.07 7.24 8.55
CA PHE A 98 -12.42 6.17 7.77
C PHE A 98 -13.41 5.20 7.10
N ARG A 99 -14.51 4.86 7.75
CA ARG A 99 -15.55 3.96 7.18
C ARG A 99 -16.14 4.46 5.85
N GLU A 100 -16.20 5.78 5.63
CA GLU A 100 -16.69 6.36 4.39
C GLU A 100 -15.65 6.30 3.28
N LEU A 101 -14.37 6.25 3.65
CA LEU A 101 -13.23 6.16 2.74
C LEU A 101 -12.83 4.72 2.40
N ALA A 102 -13.17 3.76 3.26
CA ALA A 102 -12.69 2.38 3.17
C ALA A 102 -12.94 1.72 1.81
N GLY A 103 -14.08 1.99 1.18
CA GLY A 103 -14.41 1.44 -0.13
C GLY A 103 -13.58 2.05 -1.24
N GLU A 104 -13.44 3.37 -1.25
CA GLU A 104 -12.63 4.07 -2.24
C GLU A 104 -11.16 3.68 -2.10
N LEU A 105 -10.61 3.69 -0.88
CA LEU A 105 -9.26 3.20 -0.63
C LEU A 105 -9.08 1.76 -1.08
N THR A 106 -10.06 0.87 -0.81
CA THR A 106 -10.02 -0.51 -1.30
C THR A 106 -9.93 -0.57 -2.82
N ALA A 107 -10.66 0.27 -3.55
CA ALA A 107 -10.62 0.31 -5.02
C ALA A 107 -9.24 0.70 -5.55
N HIS A 108 -8.50 1.55 -4.83
CA HIS A 108 -7.11 1.91 -5.16
C HIS A 108 -6.10 0.81 -4.83
N LEU A 109 -6.39 -0.08 -3.87
CA LEU A 109 -5.48 -1.13 -3.45
C LEU A 109 -5.74 -2.48 -4.14
N ALA A 110 -7.01 -2.79 -4.42
CA ALA A 110 -7.43 -4.12 -4.91
C ALA A 110 -6.78 -4.49 -6.24
N GLY A 111 -6.25 -5.73 -6.30
CA GLY A 111 -5.61 -6.26 -7.51
C GLY A 111 -4.24 -5.68 -7.84
N ARG A 112 -3.70 -4.79 -7.00
CA ARG A 112 -2.39 -4.15 -7.18
C ARG A 112 -1.36 -4.73 -6.23
N VAL A 113 -0.10 -4.69 -6.65
CA VAL A 113 1.05 -4.93 -5.77
C VAL A 113 1.21 -3.72 -4.87
N ILE A 114 1.19 -3.92 -3.56
CA ILE A 114 1.28 -2.82 -2.59
C ILE A 114 2.74 -2.45 -2.37
N VAL A 115 3.04 -1.17 -2.37
CA VAL A 115 4.40 -0.65 -2.16
C VAL A 115 4.36 0.40 -1.05
N GLY A 116 5.39 0.43 -0.19
CA GLY A 116 5.52 1.45 0.85
C GLY A 116 6.97 1.60 1.32
N HIS A 117 7.23 2.62 2.13
CA HIS A 117 8.53 2.80 2.78
C HIS A 117 8.38 2.52 4.28
N VAL A 118 8.86 1.37 4.77
CA VAL A 118 8.48 0.75 6.06
C VAL A 118 7.03 0.21 6.03
N LEU A 119 6.70 -0.47 4.94
CA LEU A 119 5.35 -0.89 4.57
C LEU A 119 4.53 -1.56 5.69
N ASP A 120 5.16 -2.30 6.60
CA ASP A 120 4.47 -2.94 7.72
C ASP A 120 3.79 -1.94 8.67
N PHE A 121 4.33 -0.73 8.79
CA PHE A 121 3.72 0.34 9.56
C PHE A 121 2.37 0.75 8.94
N ASP A 122 2.37 1.09 7.66
CA ASP A 122 1.18 1.52 6.93
C ASP A 122 0.10 0.45 6.93
N LEU A 123 0.48 -0.80 6.58
CA LEU A 123 -0.44 -1.92 6.51
C LEU A 123 -1.05 -2.28 7.86
N SER A 124 -0.28 -2.15 8.95
CA SER A 124 -0.79 -2.43 10.30
C SER A 124 -1.85 -1.41 10.72
N HIS A 125 -1.63 -0.12 10.45
CA HIS A 125 -2.57 0.94 10.76
C HIS A 125 -3.83 0.86 9.90
N LEU A 126 -3.69 0.60 8.59
CA LEU A 126 -4.83 0.36 7.72
C LEU A 126 -5.64 -0.85 8.18
N ALA A 127 -5.00 -1.98 8.48
CA ALA A 127 -5.69 -3.16 8.97
C ALA A 127 -6.50 -2.88 10.25
N ALA A 128 -5.95 -2.07 11.16
CA ALA A 128 -6.66 -1.66 12.37
C ALA A 128 -7.86 -0.77 12.08
N GLU A 129 -7.76 0.18 11.13
CA GLU A 129 -8.91 1.02 10.74
C GLU A 129 -10.00 0.21 10.02
N TYR A 130 -9.64 -0.70 9.13
CA TYR A 130 -10.60 -1.62 8.51
C TYR A 130 -11.30 -2.47 9.57
N ALA A 131 -10.56 -3.03 10.54
CA ALA A 131 -11.14 -3.83 11.62
C ALA A 131 -12.12 -3.02 12.49
N ARG A 132 -11.83 -1.74 12.77
CA ARG A 132 -12.76 -0.83 13.46
C ARG A 132 -14.06 -0.58 12.69
N CYS A 133 -14.02 -0.74 11.37
CA CYS A 133 -15.21 -0.70 10.51
C CYS A 133 -15.93 -2.05 10.38
N GLY A 134 -15.45 -3.10 11.05
CA GLY A 134 -15.98 -4.46 10.92
C GLY A 134 -15.54 -5.16 9.62
N LEU A 135 -14.53 -4.64 8.94
CA LEU A 135 -13.98 -5.18 7.69
C LEU A 135 -12.65 -5.88 7.95
N VAL A 136 -12.37 -6.95 7.20
CA VAL A 136 -11.10 -7.66 7.26
C VAL A 136 -10.28 -7.34 6.02
N LEU A 137 -9.20 -6.60 6.20
CA LEU A 137 -8.22 -6.36 5.13
C LEU A 137 -7.46 -7.67 4.86
N PRO A 138 -7.30 -8.10 3.59
CA PRO A 138 -6.47 -9.28 3.30
C PRO A 138 -5.02 -9.05 3.73
N ASP A 139 -4.27 -10.14 3.91
CA ASP A 139 -2.85 -10.04 4.29
C ASP A 139 -2.02 -9.45 3.12
N LEU A 140 -1.96 -8.14 3.05
CA LEU A 140 -1.26 -7.38 2.01
C LEU A 140 0.26 -7.54 2.07
N ARG A 141 0.82 -8.04 3.18
CA ARG A 141 2.25 -8.35 3.27
C ARG A 141 2.69 -9.40 2.25
N ARG A 142 1.78 -10.31 1.89
CA ARG A 142 2.04 -11.37 0.89
C ARG A 142 2.27 -10.82 -0.52
N VAL A 143 1.79 -9.62 -0.78
CA VAL A 143 1.87 -8.95 -2.08
C VAL A 143 2.58 -7.61 -1.97
N GLY A 144 3.14 -7.32 -0.80
CA GLY A 144 3.78 -6.05 -0.47
C GLY A 144 5.26 -6.02 -0.86
N ILE A 145 5.73 -4.86 -1.27
CA ILE A 145 7.14 -4.57 -1.52
C ILE A 145 7.55 -3.35 -0.67
N CYS A 146 8.51 -3.56 0.23
CA CYS A 146 9.04 -2.49 1.07
C CYS A 146 10.27 -1.87 0.41
N THR A 147 10.21 -0.60 0.03
CA THR A 147 11.34 0.12 -0.59
C THR A 147 12.52 0.28 0.35
N ARG A 148 12.29 0.32 1.69
CA ARG A 148 13.37 0.32 2.68
C ARG A 148 14.16 -0.98 2.68
N GLU A 149 13.49 -2.13 2.51
CA GLU A 149 14.17 -3.43 2.41
C GLU A 149 14.92 -3.56 1.09
N LEU A 150 14.34 -3.10 -0.02
CA LEU A 150 15.06 -3.01 -1.31
C LEU A 150 16.31 -2.13 -1.18
N ALA A 151 16.20 -1.00 -0.49
CA ALA A 151 17.35 -0.12 -0.25
C ALA A 151 18.44 -0.80 0.58
N ARG A 152 18.06 -1.66 1.55
CA ARG A 152 19.05 -2.40 2.37
C ARG A 152 19.86 -3.38 1.54
N SER A 153 19.24 -4.05 0.58
CA SER A 153 19.89 -5.05 -0.26
C SER A 153 20.60 -4.48 -1.49
N SER A 154 20.18 -3.30 -1.97
CA SER A 154 20.58 -2.80 -3.30
C SER A 154 21.41 -1.51 -3.28
N LEU A 155 21.41 -0.75 -2.19
CA LEU A 155 22.18 0.49 -2.07
C LEU A 155 23.42 0.30 -1.19
N PRO A 156 24.49 1.10 -1.40
CA PRO A 156 25.66 1.11 -0.53
C PRO A 156 25.30 1.33 0.95
N PRO A 157 26.09 0.88 1.92
CA PRO A 157 25.83 1.10 3.35
C PRO A 157 25.53 2.55 3.69
N GLY A 158 24.51 2.78 4.54
CA GLY A 158 24.10 4.13 4.95
C GLY A 158 22.68 4.20 5.51
N PRO A 159 22.16 5.39 5.82
CA PRO A 159 20.79 5.58 6.29
C PRO A 159 19.74 5.08 5.27
N ARG A 160 18.62 4.61 5.78
CA ARG A 160 17.51 4.05 4.98
C ARG A 160 16.18 4.76 5.25
N SER A 161 16.22 6.04 5.69
CA SER A 161 15.04 6.89 5.66
C SER A 161 14.65 7.20 4.20
N LEU A 162 13.40 7.55 3.98
CA LEU A 162 12.90 7.89 2.63
C LEU A 162 13.75 8.98 1.98
N VAL A 163 14.03 10.06 2.71
CA VAL A 163 14.89 11.18 2.27
C VAL A 163 16.29 10.69 1.88
N ALA A 164 16.89 9.79 2.69
CA ALA A 164 18.22 9.24 2.38
C ALA A 164 18.21 8.37 1.12
N CYS A 165 17.14 7.59 0.90
CA CYS A 165 16.96 6.79 -0.30
C CYS A 165 16.75 7.68 -1.54
N CYS A 166 15.93 8.73 -1.45
CA CYS A 166 15.78 9.72 -2.51
C CYS A 166 17.12 10.33 -2.91
N LYS A 167 17.89 10.77 -1.92
CA LYS A 167 19.23 11.34 -2.16
C LYS A 167 20.18 10.34 -2.82
N ALA A 168 20.21 9.10 -2.34
CA ALA A 168 21.08 8.05 -2.88
C ALA A 168 20.76 7.69 -4.33
N LEU A 169 19.48 7.78 -4.70
CA LEU A 169 18.98 7.45 -6.05
C LEU A 169 18.87 8.67 -6.97
N GLY A 170 19.16 9.87 -6.48
CA GLY A 170 19.06 11.12 -7.25
C GLY A 170 17.63 11.44 -7.69
N VAL A 171 16.62 11.02 -6.90
CA VAL A 171 15.21 11.30 -7.18
C VAL A 171 14.67 12.43 -6.31
N SER A 172 13.64 13.13 -6.81
CA SER A 172 13.00 14.22 -6.06
C SER A 172 12.31 13.68 -4.81
N CYS A 173 12.40 14.43 -3.72
CA CYS A 173 11.68 14.18 -2.49
C CYS A 173 10.83 15.43 -2.20
N PRO A 174 9.63 15.55 -2.83
CA PRO A 174 8.75 16.69 -2.58
C PRO A 174 8.24 16.67 -1.14
N ALA A 175 7.80 17.80 -0.66
CA ALA A 175 7.22 18.08 0.66
C ALA A 175 7.10 16.85 1.59
N ALA A 176 8.11 16.60 2.42
CA ALA A 176 8.11 15.55 3.43
C ALA A 176 6.98 15.77 4.46
N HIS A 177 6.47 14.66 5.03
CA HIS A 177 5.53 14.64 6.13
C HIS A 177 4.09 15.06 5.76
N THR A 178 3.65 14.69 4.57
CA THR A 178 2.24 14.50 4.23
C THR A 178 2.14 13.12 3.59
N ALA A 179 1.06 12.38 3.82
CA ALA A 179 0.93 11.03 3.26
C ALA A 179 1.10 11.03 1.73
N LEU A 180 0.51 12.02 1.03
CA LEU A 180 0.69 12.12 -0.42
C LEU A 180 2.12 12.48 -0.83
N GLY A 181 2.80 13.37 -0.10
CA GLY A 181 4.19 13.74 -0.36
C GLY A 181 5.13 12.54 -0.21
N ASP A 182 4.97 11.76 0.85
CA ASP A 182 5.79 10.59 1.13
C ASP A 182 5.45 9.41 0.21
N ALA A 183 4.17 9.22 -0.18
CA ALA A 183 3.78 8.27 -1.21
C ALA A 183 4.41 8.61 -2.58
N ARG A 184 4.44 9.88 -2.99
CA ARG A 184 5.12 10.34 -4.23
C ARG A 184 6.63 10.11 -4.19
N ALA A 185 7.28 10.42 -3.07
CA ALA A 185 8.70 10.17 -2.89
C ALA A 185 9.00 8.65 -2.94
N THR A 186 8.18 7.84 -2.26
CA THR A 186 8.26 6.37 -2.29
C THR A 186 8.05 5.82 -3.69
N ALA A 187 7.10 6.36 -4.46
CA ALA A 187 6.86 6.01 -5.86
C ALA A 187 8.09 6.30 -6.73
N ALA A 188 8.73 7.46 -6.57
CA ALA A 188 9.94 7.82 -7.30
C ALA A 188 11.13 6.89 -6.96
N VAL A 189 11.30 6.56 -5.67
CA VAL A 189 12.31 5.58 -5.18
C VAL A 189 12.01 4.20 -5.78
N PHE A 190 10.77 3.75 -5.75
CA PHE A 190 10.37 2.45 -6.29
C PHE A 190 10.57 2.36 -7.81
N ALA A 191 10.20 3.40 -8.56
CA ALA A 191 10.46 3.49 -10.00
C ALA A 191 11.96 3.42 -10.33
N ALA A 192 12.81 4.00 -9.48
CA ALA A 192 14.26 3.85 -9.63
C ALA A 192 14.72 2.39 -9.41
N PHE A 193 14.17 1.68 -8.42
CA PHE A 193 14.47 0.26 -8.19
C PHE A 193 13.95 -0.63 -9.33
N LEU A 194 12.80 -0.31 -9.93
CA LEU A 194 12.33 -1.00 -11.14
C LEU A 194 13.35 -0.85 -12.30
N ARG A 195 13.83 0.37 -12.56
CA ARG A 195 14.85 0.63 -13.60
C ARG A 195 16.18 -0.07 -13.31
N MET A 196 16.54 -0.24 -12.05
CA MET A 196 17.74 -0.99 -11.64
C MET A 196 17.57 -2.50 -11.77
N GLY A 197 16.36 -3.01 -12.00
CA GLY A 197 16.07 -4.45 -12.07
C GLY A 197 16.22 -5.20 -10.74
N VAL A 198 16.13 -4.50 -9.61
CA VAL A 198 16.32 -5.10 -8.25
C VAL A 198 14.99 -5.46 -7.56
N VAL A 199 13.87 -5.14 -8.18
CA VAL A 199 12.55 -5.49 -7.66
C VAL A 199 12.30 -6.98 -7.89
N PRO A 200 11.96 -7.78 -6.84
CA PRO A 200 11.62 -9.19 -7.00
C PRO A 200 10.43 -9.37 -7.93
N ASP A 201 10.40 -10.47 -8.70
CA ASP A 201 9.43 -10.79 -9.75
C ASP A 201 8.05 -10.09 -9.60
N PRO A 202 7.80 -8.95 -10.28
CA PRO A 202 6.56 -8.22 -10.14
C PRO A 202 5.35 -8.99 -10.68
N ARG A 203 5.54 -9.91 -11.63
CA ARG A 203 4.46 -10.72 -12.21
C ARG A 203 3.91 -11.71 -11.18
N ALA A 204 4.79 -12.37 -10.44
CA ALA A 204 4.38 -13.27 -9.36
C ALA A 204 3.68 -12.51 -8.22
N ALA A 205 4.15 -11.30 -7.89
CA ALA A 205 3.49 -10.44 -6.92
C ALA A 205 2.09 -10.01 -7.40
N ALA A 206 1.96 -9.60 -8.66
CA ALA A 206 0.68 -9.20 -9.25
C ALA A 206 -0.33 -10.36 -9.35
N ALA A 207 0.12 -11.57 -9.69
CA ALA A 207 -0.74 -12.76 -9.68
C ALA A 207 -1.29 -13.06 -8.28
N ARG A 208 -0.45 -12.92 -7.23
CA ARG A 208 -0.91 -13.06 -5.85
C ARG A 208 -1.87 -11.93 -5.44
N ALA A 209 -1.62 -10.69 -5.87
CA ALA A 209 -2.49 -9.54 -5.58
C ALA A 209 -3.88 -9.73 -6.18
N ALA A 210 -3.96 -10.22 -7.43
CA ALA A 210 -5.22 -10.51 -8.11
C ALA A 210 -6.02 -11.64 -7.44
N ALA A 211 -5.36 -12.55 -6.72
CA ALA A 211 -5.99 -13.67 -6.01
C ALA A 211 -6.47 -13.33 -4.59
N LEU A 212 -6.18 -12.12 -4.08
CA LEU A 212 -6.62 -11.71 -2.75
C LEU A 212 -8.15 -11.50 -2.71
N ALA A 213 -8.77 -12.02 -1.66
CA ALA A 213 -10.19 -11.76 -1.38
C ALA A 213 -10.32 -10.42 -0.64
N TRP A 214 -10.96 -9.46 -1.28
CA TRP A 214 -11.18 -8.13 -0.73
C TRP A 214 -12.59 -7.99 -0.15
N PRO A 215 -12.81 -7.14 0.87
CA PRO A 215 -14.12 -6.98 1.52
C PRO A 215 -15.15 -6.20 0.67
N MET A 216 -14.97 -6.11 -0.64
CA MET A 216 -15.83 -5.35 -1.56
C MET A 216 -17.29 -5.75 -1.53
N SER A 217 -17.58 -7.04 -1.31
CA SER A 217 -18.95 -7.56 -1.25
C SER A 217 -19.71 -7.20 0.05
N ALA A 218 -18.99 -6.80 1.08
CA ALA A 218 -19.57 -6.40 2.37
C ALA A 218 -19.71 -4.87 2.50
N TRP A 219 -19.14 -4.11 1.56
CA TRP A 219 -19.18 -2.66 1.58
C TRP A 219 -20.28 -2.14 0.64
N ASP A 220 -21.42 -1.73 1.24
CA ASP A 220 -22.48 -1.00 0.57
C ASP A 220 -22.44 0.45 1.07
N PRO A 221 -22.03 1.43 0.23
CA PRO A 221 -22.00 2.84 0.61
C PRO A 221 -23.38 3.40 0.95
N LEU A 222 -24.44 2.71 0.52
CA LEU A 222 -25.84 3.06 0.77
C LEU A 222 -26.51 2.09 1.76
N GLY A 223 -25.76 1.10 2.27
CA GLY A 223 -26.24 0.11 3.25
C GLY A 223 -26.68 0.76 4.56
N PRO A 224 -27.46 0.01 5.40
CA PRO A 224 -28.01 0.55 6.62
C PRO A 224 -26.87 1.11 7.48
N SER A 225 -26.96 2.41 7.77
CA SER A 225 -26.07 3.14 8.67
C SER A 225 -25.71 2.25 9.86
N CYS A 226 -24.45 1.89 10.04
CA CYS A 226 -23.96 1.30 11.27
C CYS A 226 -24.10 2.34 12.38
N ALA A 227 -25.32 2.47 12.90
CA ALA A 227 -25.61 3.24 14.07
C ALA A 227 -24.75 2.64 15.21
N VAL A 228 -23.82 3.40 15.72
CA VAL A 228 -23.15 3.09 16.99
C VAL A 228 -24.25 2.82 18.02
N PRO A 229 -24.30 1.65 18.69
CA PRO A 229 -25.27 1.44 19.75
C PRO A 229 -25.07 2.55 20.78
N ARG A 230 -26.05 3.43 20.91
CA ARG A 230 -26.08 4.41 22.01
C ARG A 230 -26.14 3.59 23.29
N GLY A 231 -25.05 3.59 24.03
CA GLY A 231 -25.02 3.03 25.38
C GLY A 231 -26.22 3.55 26.14
N SER A 232 -27.06 2.65 26.65
CA SER A 232 -28.17 2.96 27.53
C SER A 232 -27.58 3.65 28.75
N VAL A 233 -27.74 4.97 28.84
CA VAL A 233 -27.56 5.71 30.09
C VAL A 233 -28.64 5.22 31.03
N GLY A 234 -28.27 4.32 31.96
CA GLY A 234 -29.12 3.90 33.03
C GLY A 234 -29.57 5.12 33.83
N ARG A 235 -30.87 5.39 33.79
CA ARG A 235 -31.48 6.30 34.75
C ARG A 235 -31.47 5.57 36.09
N GLY A 236 -30.54 5.93 36.94
CA GLY A 236 -30.63 5.61 38.36
C GLY A 236 -31.76 6.42 39.00
N ALA A 237 -32.66 5.72 39.62
CA ALA A 237 -33.62 6.28 40.55
C ALA A 237 -32.97 6.57 41.92
#